data_9289219c382f6e38aa23db9c7e309f25
#
_entry.id   9289219c382f6e38aa23db9c7e309f25
#
_cell.length_a   1.000
_cell.length_b   1.000
_cell.length_c   1.000
_cell.angle_alpha   90.00
_cell.angle_beta   90.00
_cell.angle_gamma   90.00
#
_symmetry.space_group_name_H-M   'P 1'
#
loop_
_entity.id
_entity.type
_entity.pdbx_description
1 polymer ?
#
loop_
_entity_poly.entity_id
_entity_poly.type
_entity_poly.pdbx_seq_one_letter_code
_entity_poly.pdbx_strand_id
1 'polypeptide(L)' 'MEDFDIRIYAETMALQADKSVVYYGVRLRVGKQETEYPSITQDREWLQQKVDMLLQADLFPCHLCDCLEDIAAEAMI' A
#
# COMPACT_ATOMS: atom_id res chain seq x y z
N MET A 1 7.51 18.03 12.90
CA MET A 1 7.30 16.67 12.35
C MET A 1 6.05 16.68 11.46
N GLU A 2 6.20 16.20 10.24
CA GLU A 2 5.06 16.17 9.33
C GLU A 2 4.11 15.04 9.70
N ASP A 3 2.82 15.32 9.64
CA ASP A 3 1.81 14.29 9.81
C ASP A 3 1.76 13.39 8.59
N PHE A 4 1.65 12.11 8.83
CA PHE A 4 1.45 11.16 7.75
C PHE A 4 0.39 10.13 8.11
N ASP A 5 -0.19 9.52 7.09
CA ASP A 5 -1.21 8.50 7.24
C ASP A 5 -1.02 7.45 6.15
N ILE A 6 -1.09 6.19 6.54
CA ILE A 6 -1.00 5.05 5.62
C ILE A 6 -2.28 4.24 5.78
N ARG A 7 -2.97 4.02 4.67
CA ARG A 7 -4.21 3.23 4.68
C ARG A 7 -4.17 2.18 3.59
N ILE A 8 -4.68 1.01 3.93
CA ILE A 8 -4.88 -0.07 2.97
C ILE A 8 -6.30 0.03 2.46
N TYR A 9 -6.48 -0.07 1.16
CA TYR A 9 -7.81 -0.05 0.55
C TYR A 9 -7.95 -1.23 -0.43
N ALA A 10 -9.19 -1.59 -0.70
CA ALA A 10 -9.50 -2.71 -1.58
C ALA A 10 -10.01 -2.19 -2.91
N GLU A 11 -9.56 -2.82 -4.00
CA GLU A 11 -10.05 -2.55 -5.34
C GLU A 11 -10.59 -3.84 -5.94
N THR A 12 -11.77 -3.78 -6.53
CA THR A 12 -12.34 -4.91 -7.26
C THR A 12 -12.06 -4.72 -8.74
N MET A 13 -11.42 -5.71 -9.34
CA MET A 13 -11.10 -5.68 -10.76
C MET A 13 -11.86 -6.79 -11.48
N ALA A 14 -12.63 -6.41 -12.50
CA ALA A 14 -13.36 -7.38 -13.30
C ALA A 14 -12.43 -7.98 -14.34
N LEU A 15 -12.28 -9.31 -14.31
CA LEU A 15 -11.49 -10.04 -15.30
C LEU A 15 -12.34 -10.47 -16.49
N GLN A 16 -13.55 -10.92 -16.19
CA GLN A 16 -14.54 -11.37 -17.20
C GLN A 16 -15.92 -11.02 -16.68
N ALA A 17 -16.94 -11.28 -17.48
CA ALA A 17 -18.31 -10.87 -17.19
C ALA A 17 -18.80 -11.36 -15.82
N ASP A 18 -18.35 -12.53 -15.39
CA ASP A 18 -18.80 -13.16 -14.14
C ASP A 18 -17.67 -13.43 -13.15
N LYS A 19 -16.47 -12.92 -13.43
CA LYS A 19 -15.32 -13.13 -12.55
C LYS A 19 -14.70 -11.81 -12.17
N SER A 20 -14.44 -11.64 -10.88
CA SER A 20 -13.73 -10.48 -10.37
C SER A 20 -12.71 -10.92 -9.33
N VAL A 21 -11.68 -10.11 -9.16
CA VAL A 21 -10.67 -10.31 -8.13
C VAL A 21 -10.54 -9.05 -7.31
N VAL A 22 -10.14 -9.22 -6.06
CA VAL A 22 -9.90 -8.09 -5.16
C VAL A 22 -8.40 -7.93 -4.96
N TYR A 23 -7.89 -6.76 -5.28
CA TYR A 23 -6.53 -6.37 -4.98
C TYR A 23 -6.54 -5.34 -3.87
N TYR A 24 -5.47 -5.32 -3.11
CA TYR A 24 -5.29 -4.34 -2.04
C TYR A 24 -4.16 -3.41 -2.41
N GLY A 25 -4.37 -2.14 -2.17
CA GLY A 25 -3.37 -1.12 -2.39
C GLY A 25 -3.15 -0.31 -1.12
N VAL A 26 -2.22 0.64 -1.20
CA VAL A 26 -1.89 1.51 -0.07
C VAL A 26 -2.02 2.96 -0.51
N ARG A 27 -2.63 3.76 0.33
CA ARG A 27 -2.68 5.21 0.16
C ARG A 27 -1.82 5.85 1.24
N LEU A 28 -0.83 6.60 0.81
CA LEU A 28 0.06 7.35 1.71
C LEU A 28 -0.26 8.83 1.60
N ARG A 29 -0.47 9.47 2.74
CA ARG A 29 -0.61 10.90 2.81
C ARG A 29 0.49 11.47 3.71
N VAL A 30 1.23 12.43 3.18
CA VAL A 30 2.25 13.16 3.94
C VAL A 30 1.94 14.64 3.81
N GLY A 31 1.54 15.27 4.93
CA GLY A 31 1.10 16.65 4.89
C GLY A 31 -0.11 16.82 3.98
N LYS A 32 0.05 17.58 2.90
CA LYS A 32 -1.02 17.82 1.93
C LYS A 32 -0.90 16.96 0.68
N GLN A 33 0.13 16.12 0.60
CA GLN A 33 0.37 15.28 -0.57
C GLN A 33 -0.15 13.88 -0.33
N GLU A 34 -0.86 13.35 -1.32
CA GLU A 34 -1.31 11.96 -1.31
C GLU A 34 -0.69 11.22 -2.47
N THR A 35 -0.27 9.99 -2.19
CA THR A 35 0.26 9.08 -3.20
C THR A 35 -0.45 7.75 -3.06
N GLU A 36 -0.88 7.17 -4.16
CA GLU A 36 -1.54 5.87 -4.15
C GLU A 36 -0.66 4.84 -4.83
N TYR A 37 -0.64 3.65 -4.24
CA TYR A 37 0.04 2.48 -4.78
C TYR A 37 -1.00 1.40 -4.98
N PRO A 38 -1.70 1.41 -6.12
CA PRO A 38 -2.83 0.51 -6.34
C PRO A 38 -2.38 -0.89 -6.74
N SER A 39 -3.28 -1.85 -6.49
CA SER A 39 -3.14 -3.22 -7.00
C SER A 39 -1.82 -3.89 -6.62
N ILE A 40 -1.42 -3.76 -5.35
CA ILE A 40 -0.16 -4.33 -4.88
C ILE A 40 -0.27 -5.85 -4.78
N THR A 41 -1.29 -6.36 -4.10
CA THR A 41 -1.40 -7.78 -3.82
C THR A 41 -2.85 -8.18 -3.54
N GLN A 42 -3.14 -9.47 -3.72
CA GLN A 42 -4.40 -10.06 -3.31
C GLN A 42 -4.39 -10.50 -1.85
N ASP A 43 -3.20 -10.54 -1.22
CA ASP A 43 -3.05 -11.00 0.16
C ASP A 43 -3.02 -9.81 1.11
N ARG A 44 -4.18 -9.51 1.69
CA ARG A 44 -4.33 -8.38 2.62
C ARG A 44 -3.48 -8.55 3.87
N GLU A 45 -3.38 -9.77 4.40
CA GLU A 45 -2.60 -10.01 5.61
C GLU A 45 -1.12 -9.73 5.40
N TRP A 46 -0.59 -10.18 4.27
CA TRP A 46 0.81 -9.90 3.92
C TRP A 46 1.05 -8.39 3.84
N LEU A 47 0.15 -7.67 3.19
CA LEU A 47 0.28 -6.23 3.03
C LEU A 47 0.15 -5.52 4.38
N GLN A 48 -0.78 -5.96 5.23
CA GLN A 48 -0.94 -5.38 6.56
C GLN A 48 0.32 -5.55 7.40
N GLN A 49 0.95 -6.73 7.33
CA GLN A 49 2.20 -6.97 8.05
C GLN A 49 3.31 -6.05 7.58
N LYS A 50 3.41 -5.82 6.27
CA LYS A 50 4.42 -4.90 5.72
C LYS A 50 4.18 -3.47 6.16
N VAL A 51 2.93 -3.02 6.14
CA VAL A 51 2.59 -1.68 6.59
C VAL A 51 2.87 -1.52 8.09
N ASP A 52 2.54 -2.52 8.90
CA ASP A 52 2.81 -2.50 10.33
C ASP A 52 4.30 -2.40 10.61
N MET A 53 5.12 -3.10 9.84
CA MET A 53 6.58 -3.01 9.97
C MET A 53 7.08 -1.59 9.68
N LEU A 54 6.51 -0.93 8.68
CA LEU A 54 6.87 0.45 8.36
C LEU A 54 6.51 1.39 9.49
N LEU A 55 5.33 1.20 10.08
CA LEU A 55 4.87 2.07 11.17
C LEU A 55 5.71 1.89 12.43
N GLN A 56 6.24 0.69 12.66
CA GLN A 56 7.09 0.40 13.81
C GLN A 56 8.54 0.83 13.62
N ALA A 57 8.97 1.06 12.38
CA ALA A 57 10.36 1.30 12.04
C ALA A 57 10.83 2.73 12.35
N ASP A 58 9.94 3.62 12.78
CA ASP A 58 10.27 5.00 13.12
C ASP A 58 11.01 5.73 11.99
N LEU A 59 10.51 5.57 10.78
CA LEU A 59 11.09 6.18 9.59
C LEU A 59 10.58 7.60 9.41
N PHE A 60 11.43 8.45 8.80
CA PHE A 60 10.95 9.74 8.35
C PHE A 60 9.94 9.58 7.22
N PRO A 61 8.90 10.43 7.15
CA PRO A 61 7.89 10.29 6.11
C PRO A 61 8.44 10.27 4.68
N CYS A 62 9.55 10.96 4.42
CA CYS A 62 10.14 10.98 3.09
C CYS A 62 10.68 9.61 2.64
N HIS A 63 10.96 8.70 3.58
CA HIS A 63 11.43 7.36 3.25
C HIS A 63 10.29 6.37 3.02
N LEU A 64 9.06 6.72 3.41
CA LEU A 64 7.93 5.82 3.27
C LEU A 64 7.61 5.52 1.81
N CYS A 65 7.76 6.50 0.93
CA CYS A 65 7.52 6.27 -0.50
C CYS A 65 8.44 5.19 -1.06
N ASP A 66 9.73 5.26 -0.73
CA ASP A 66 10.70 4.27 -1.19
C ASP A 66 10.36 2.87 -0.64
N CYS A 67 9.98 2.80 0.63
CA CYS A 67 9.61 1.53 1.25
C CYS A 67 8.35 0.93 0.60
N LEU A 68 7.36 1.77 0.29
CA LEU A 68 6.15 1.30 -0.37
C LEU A 68 6.41 0.84 -1.79
N GLU A 69 7.32 1.51 -2.51
CA GLU A 69 7.73 1.06 -3.83
C GLU A 69 8.42 -0.30 -3.77
N ASP A 70 9.26 -0.52 -2.76
CA ASP A 70 9.91 -1.82 -2.55
C ASP A 70 8.88 -2.91 -2.24
N ILE A 71 7.89 -2.61 -1.42
CA ILE A 71 6.81 -3.55 -1.10
C ILE A 71 6.03 -3.93 -2.34
N ALA A 72 5.68 -2.94 -3.17
CA ALA A 72 4.97 -3.18 -4.41
C ALA A 72 5.79 -4.05 -5.36
N ALA A 73 7.09 -3.78 -5.47
CA ALA A 73 7.98 -4.57 -6.30
C ALA A 73 8.10 -6.01 -5.78
N GLU A 74 8.19 -6.20 -4.47
CA GLU A 74 8.26 -7.52 -3.85
C GLU A 74 6.99 -8.33 -4.14
N ALA A 75 5.83 -7.68 -4.12
CA ALA A 75 4.57 -8.35 -4.39
C ALA A 75 4.42 -8.81 -5.84
N MET A 76 5.17 -8.21 -6.76
CA MET A 76 5.12 -8.54 -8.18
C MET A 76 6.02 -9.71 -8.56
N ILE A 77 6.81 -10.22 -7.64
CA ILE A 77 7.75 -11.35 -7.92
C ILE A 77 7.07 -12.73 -7.73
#